data_5dd4e44bfeeeff48165e3e297bde0661
#
_entry.id   5dd4e44bfeeeff48165e3e297bde0661
#
_cell.length_a   1.000
_cell.length_b   1.000
_cell.length_c   1.000
_cell.angle_alpha   90.00
_cell.angle_beta   90.00
_cell.angle_gamma   90.00
#
_symmetry.space_group_name_H-M   'P 1'
#
loop_
_entity.id
_entity.type
_entity.pdbx_description
1 polymer ?
#
loop_
_entity_poly.entity_id
_entity_poly.type
_entity_poly.pdbx_seq_one_letter_code
_entity_poly.pdbx_strand_id
1 'polypeptide(L)'
;MSEETKEATEKTLDNANIEQVKAKVPDVKVVGNGDAFQLLCKASSKDEGWMKSCKAMQIERAGCIVQVTTQQGDHVAEALVFVPHVAIAPDVNGGRKLIST
;
A
#
# COMPACT_ATOMS: atom_id res chain seq x y z
N MET A 1 17.49 -10.88 -19.88
CA MET A 1 16.78 -9.90 -20.63
C MET A 1 15.30 -9.86 -20.28
N SER A 2 14.65 -10.92 -20.43
CA SER A 2 13.22 -10.91 -20.19
C SER A 2 12.84 -10.55 -18.76
N GLU A 3 13.66 -10.92 -17.83
CA GLU A 3 13.40 -10.61 -16.43
C GLU A 3 13.35 -9.11 -16.18
N GLU A 4 14.37 -8.46 -16.64
CA GLU A 4 14.44 -7.03 -16.52
C GLU A 4 13.33 -6.32 -17.22
N THR A 5 13.08 -6.77 -18.45
CA THR A 5 12.03 -6.19 -19.23
C THR A 5 10.69 -6.33 -18.54
N LYS A 6 10.48 -7.50 -17.98
CA LYS A 6 9.26 -7.78 -17.29
C LYS A 6 9.06 -6.83 -16.11
N GLU A 7 10.08 -6.64 -15.34
CA GLU A 7 10.01 -5.73 -14.22
C GLU A 7 9.73 -4.32 -14.66
N ALA A 8 10.39 -3.91 -15.73
CA ALA A 8 10.21 -2.56 -16.22
C ALA A 8 8.80 -2.31 -16.72
N THR A 9 8.15 -3.35 -17.25
CA THR A 9 6.79 -3.18 -17.76
C THR A 9 5.72 -3.43 -16.73
N GLU A 10 6.09 -4.02 -15.60
CA GLU A 10 5.13 -4.23 -14.54
C GLU A 10 5.03 -3.01 -13.68
N LYS A 11 4.20 -2.12 -14.11
CA LYS A 11 4.07 -0.84 -13.43
C LYS A 11 2.97 -0.86 -12.39
N THR A 12 2.76 -1.99 -11.76
CA THR A 12 1.81 -2.04 -10.66
C THR A 12 2.40 -1.30 -9.48
N LEU A 13 1.53 -0.65 -8.73
CA LEU A 13 1.94 0.04 -7.53
C LEU A 13 2.24 -0.99 -6.47
N ASP A 14 3.52 -1.23 -6.26
CA ASP A 14 3.95 -2.20 -5.30
C ASP A 14 4.01 -1.53 -3.94
N ASN A 15 3.16 -1.96 -3.04
CA ASN A 15 3.03 -1.33 -1.74
C ASN A 15 4.06 -1.85 -0.75
N ALA A 16 5.29 -2.03 -1.20
CA ALA A 16 6.38 -2.41 -0.33
C ALA A 16 6.59 -1.32 0.72
N ASN A 17 6.97 -1.71 1.92
CA ASN A 17 7.28 -0.73 2.93
C ASN A 17 8.66 -0.12 2.63
N ILE A 18 8.98 0.97 3.33
CA ILE A 18 10.18 1.72 3.01
C ILE A 18 11.46 0.92 3.28
N GLU A 19 11.41 0.01 4.24
CA GLU A 19 12.57 -0.83 4.50
C GLU A 19 12.90 -1.73 3.32
N GLN A 20 11.87 -2.28 2.71
CA GLN A 20 12.06 -3.12 1.54
C GLN A 20 12.56 -2.32 0.36
N VAL A 21 12.04 -1.12 0.20
CA VAL A 21 12.46 -0.25 -0.89
C VAL A 21 13.90 0.16 -0.73
N LYS A 22 14.30 0.50 0.48
CA LYS A 22 15.69 0.90 0.74
C LYS A 22 16.67 -0.21 0.42
N ALA A 23 16.26 -1.45 0.61
CA ALA A 23 17.14 -2.57 0.33
C ALA A 23 17.43 -2.71 -1.17
N LYS A 24 16.54 -2.21 -2.01
CA LYS A 24 16.68 -2.38 -3.45
C LYS A 24 17.11 -1.10 -4.18
N VAL A 25 16.79 0.05 -3.62
CA VAL A 25 17.03 1.32 -4.28
C VAL A 25 17.99 2.13 -3.42
N PRO A 26 19.23 2.32 -3.90
CA PRO A 26 20.27 2.89 -3.03
C PRO A 26 20.14 4.37 -2.72
N ASP A 27 19.39 5.11 -3.51
CA ASP A 27 19.30 6.56 -3.32
C ASP A 27 18.05 7.00 -2.58
N VAL A 28 17.37 6.09 -1.92
CA VAL A 28 16.18 6.44 -1.16
C VAL A 28 16.57 7.17 0.11
N LYS A 29 15.94 8.30 0.34
CA LYS A 29 16.13 9.10 1.53
C LYS A 29 14.85 9.12 2.33
N VAL A 30 14.97 9.03 3.63
CA VAL A 30 13.82 8.86 4.50
C VAL A 30 13.84 9.92 5.57
N VAL A 31 12.67 10.52 5.83
CA VAL A 31 12.47 11.42 6.95
C VAL A 31 11.32 10.81 7.77
N GLY A 32 11.54 10.68 9.08
CA GLY A 32 10.57 9.97 9.91
C GLY A 32 10.67 8.48 9.65
N ASN A 33 9.56 7.77 9.76
CA ASN A 33 9.62 6.33 9.53
C ASN A 33 9.46 5.95 8.05
N GLY A 34 9.09 6.93 7.23
CA GLY A 34 9.01 6.71 5.79
C GLY A 34 7.69 6.14 5.29
N ASP A 35 6.85 5.63 6.19
CA ASP A 35 5.60 4.99 5.80
C ASP A 35 4.44 5.63 6.53
N ALA A 36 3.80 6.61 5.88
CA ALA A 36 2.67 7.28 6.49
C ALA A 36 1.46 6.36 6.54
N PHE A 37 1.26 5.58 5.49
CA PHE A 37 0.13 4.66 5.41
C PHE A 37 0.62 3.23 5.55
N GLN A 38 -0.14 2.43 6.31
CA GLN A 38 0.15 1.02 6.49
C GLN A 38 -0.79 0.22 5.62
N LEU A 39 -0.26 -0.79 4.94
CA LEU A 39 -1.06 -1.62 4.06
C LEU A 39 -2.02 -2.47 4.88
N LEU A 40 -3.30 -2.37 4.56
CA LEU A 40 -4.30 -3.22 5.18
C LEU A 40 -4.45 -4.51 4.39
N CYS A 41 -4.72 -4.38 3.09
CA CYS A 41 -4.86 -5.56 2.24
C CYS A 41 -4.56 -5.17 0.80
N LYS A 42 -4.22 -6.18 0.01
CA LYS A 42 -3.85 -5.96 -1.38
C LYS A 42 -4.13 -7.24 -2.16
N ALA A 43 -4.59 -7.08 -3.37
CA ALA A 43 -4.73 -8.19 -4.31
C ALA A 43 -4.30 -7.70 -5.67
N SER A 44 -3.69 -8.57 -6.44
CA SER A 44 -3.23 -8.18 -7.76
C SER A 44 -3.12 -9.40 -8.66
N SER A 45 -3.15 -9.15 -9.95
CA SER A 45 -2.94 -10.17 -10.96
C SER A 45 -2.06 -9.58 -12.06
N LYS A 46 -0.88 -10.16 -12.22
CA LYS A 46 -0.01 -9.73 -13.30
C LYS A 46 -0.57 -10.13 -14.65
N ASP A 47 -1.16 -11.31 -14.70
CA ASP A 47 -1.70 -11.80 -15.96
C ASP A 47 -2.82 -10.94 -16.49
N GLU A 48 -3.65 -10.44 -15.60
CA GLU A 48 -4.78 -9.61 -16.01
C GLU A 48 -4.49 -8.13 -15.88
N GLY A 49 -3.37 -7.78 -15.27
CA GLY A 49 -2.92 -6.40 -15.24
C GLY A 49 -3.70 -5.50 -14.29
N TRP A 50 -4.07 -6.01 -13.13
CA TRP A 50 -4.78 -5.16 -12.17
C TRP A 50 -4.23 -5.33 -10.76
N MET A 51 -4.49 -4.33 -9.96
CA MET A 51 -4.12 -4.32 -8.55
C MET A 51 -5.15 -3.49 -7.79
N LYS A 52 -5.46 -3.90 -6.59
CA LYS A 52 -6.25 -3.07 -5.69
C LYS A 52 -5.66 -3.20 -4.29
N SER A 53 -5.66 -2.10 -3.56
CA SER A 53 -5.10 -2.08 -2.23
C SER A 53 -5.88 -1.12 -1.35
N CYS A 54 -5.76 -1.36 -0.06
CA CYS A 54 -6.34 -0.49 0.95
C CYS A 54 -5.28 -0.25 2.00
N LYS A 55 -5.04 1.01 2.32
CA LYS A 55 -4.05 1.43 3.31
C LYS A 55 -4.70 2.35 4.31
N ALA A 56 -4.09 2.46 5.47
CA ALA A 56 -4.62 3.35 6.50
C ALA A 56 -3.50 4.03 7.24
N MET A 57 -3.75 5.28 7.62
CA MET A 57 -2.88 6.05 8.49
C MET A 57 -3.66 6.35 9.74
N GLN A 58 -3.13 5.94 10.88
CA GLN A 58 -3.84 6.12 12.14
C GLN A 58 -3.55 7.49 12.73
N ILE A 59 -4.61 8.18 13.12
CA ILE A 59 -4.51 9.42 13.86
C ILE A 59 -4.91 9.10 15.28
N GLU A 60 -3.95 9.24 16.18
CA GLU A 60 -4.12 8.83 17.56
C GLU A 60 -5.36 9.47 18.17
N ARG A 61 -6.20 8.62 18.78
CA ARG A 61 -7.42 9.05 19.47
C ARG A 61 -8.54 9.54 18.56
N ALA A 62 -8.34 9.54 17.27
CA ALA A 62 -9.37 10.05 16.37
C ALA A 62 -9.91 8.98 15.43
N GLY A 63 -9.04 8.20 14.82
CA GLY A 63 -9.46 7.21 13.85
C GLY A 63 -8.40 7.03 12.79
N CYS A 64 -8.81 6.72 11.57
CA CYS A 64 -7.87 6.46 10.51
C CYS A 64 -8.28 7.16 9.23
N ILE A 65 -7.29 7.62 8.49
CA ILE A 65 -7.50 8.02 7.10
C ILE A 65 -7.24 6.77 6.27
N VAL A 66 -8.24 6.39 5.49
CA VAL A 66 -8.18 5.18 4.69
C VAL A 66 -8.03 5.56 3.22
N GLN A 67 -7.09 4.94 2.55
CA GLN A 67 -6.83 5.17 1.15
C GLN A 67 -7.07 3.88 0.39
N VAL A 68 -7.90 3.93 -0.64
CA VAL A 68 -8.11 2.79 -1.52
C VAL A 68 -7.55 3.15 -2.88
N THR A 69 -6.87 2.19 -3.48
CA THR A 69 -6.23 2.38 -4.77
C THR A 69 -6.60 1.21 -5.66
N THR A 70 -7.00 1.52 -6.87
CA THR A 70 -7.18 0.49 -7.90
C THR A 70 -6.36 0.87 -9.10
N GLN A 71 -5.80 -0.13 -9.74
CA GLN A 71 -4.99 0.08 -10.95
C GLN A 71 -5.37 -0.99 -11.95
N GLN A 72 -5.59 -0.57 -13.18
CA GLN A 72 -5.83 -1.49 -14.27
C GLN A 72 -5.02 -1.00 -15.45
N GLY A 73 -4.00 -1.78 -15.84
CA GLY A 73 -3.06 -1.34 -16.83
C GLY A 73 -2.39 -0.06 -16.37
N ASP A 74 -2.51 0.99 -17.15
CA ASP A 74 -1.91 2.28 -16.83
C ASP A 74 -2.86 3.22 -16.08
N HIS A 75 -4.07 2.76 -15.80
CA HIS A 75 -5.06 3.61 -15.16
C HIS A 75 -5.06 3.38 -13.66
N VAL A 76 -4.97 4.46 -12.92
CA VAL A 76 -4.94 4.42 -11.46
C VAL A 76 -6.03 5.32 -10.92
N ALA A 77 -6.77 4.81 -9.95
CA ALA A 77 -7.77 5.60 -9.27
C ALA A 77 -7.56 5.46 -7.76
N GLU A 78 -7.70 6.57 -7.04
CA GLU A 78 -7.51 6.58 -5.60
C GLU A 78 -8.60 7.39 -4.93
N ALA A 79 -8.92 7.00 -3.71
CA ALA A 79 -9.87 7.75 -2.90
C ALA A 79 -9.43 7.69 -1.45
N LEU A 80 -9.74 8.73 -0.70
CA LEU A 80 -9.41 8.82 0.71
C LEU A 80 -10.67 9.11 1.50
N VAL A 81 -10.74 8.54 2.69
CA VAL A 81 -11.85 8.80 3.58
C VAL A 81 -11.36 8.71 5.03
N PHE A 82 -11.91 9.56 5.89
CA PHE A 82 -11.62 9.47 7.31
C PHE A 82 -12.67 8.61 7.99
N VAL A 83 -12.20 7.63 8.76
CA VAL A 83 -13.08 6.72 9.50
C VAL A 83 -12.81 6.95 10.99
N PRO A 84 -13.78 7.46 11.72
CA PRO A 84 -13.57 7.75 13.14
C PRO A 84 -13.64 6.50 14.00
N HIS A 85 -12.98 6.55 15.15
CA HIS A 85 -13.11 5.54 16.20
C HIS A 85 -12.70 4.14 15.76
N VAL A 86 -11.65 4.07 14.96
CA VAL A 86 -11.08 2.78 14.56
C VAL A 86 -9.58 2.83 14.74
N ALA A 87 -8.98 1.66 14.89
CA ALA A 87 -7.54 1.51 15.02
C ALA A 87 -7.10 0.35 14.14
N ILE A 88 -5.83 0.38 13.76
CA ILE A 88 -5.26 -0.64 12.91
C ILE A 88 -4.87 -1.85 13.77
N ALA A 89 -5.22 -3.04 13.29
CA ALA A 89 -4.89 -4.29 13.98
C ALA A 89 -4.40 -5.31 12.97
N PRO A 90 -3.66 -6.33 13.43
CA PRO A 90 -3.18 -7.37 12.50
C PRO A 90 -4.33 -8.19 11.92
N ASP A 91 -4.11 -8.74 10.75
CA ASP A 91 -5.04 -9.62 10.09
C ASP A 91 -4.25 -10.72 9.40
N VAL A 92 -4.93 -11.54 8.62
CA VAL A 92 -4.32 -12.71 7.98
C VAL A 92 -3.34 -12.30 6.89
N ASN A 93 -2.45 -13.21 6.57
CA ASN A 93 -1.52 -13.09 5.44
C ASN A 93 -0.68 -11.81 5.48
N GLY A 94 -0.30 -11.40 6.68
CA GLY A 94 0.54 -10.21 6.80
C GLY A 94 -0.20 -8.90 6.61
N GLY A 95 -1.50 -8.95 6.47
CA GLY A 95 -2.31 -7.75 6.31
C GLY A 95 -2.74 -7.18 7.64
N ARG A 96 -3.62 -6.19 7.55
CA ARG A 96 -4.16 -5.51 8.73
C ARG A 96 -5.61 -5.20 8.49
N LYS A 97 -6.30 -4.88 9.54
CA LYS A 97 -7.71 -4.52 9.48
C LYS A 97 -7.97 -3.37 10.42
N LEU A 98 -9.15 -2.80 10.33
CA LEU A 98 -9.57 -1.75 11.24
C LEU A 98 -10.52 -2.35 12.26
N ILE A 99 -10.31 -2.00 13.51
CA ILE A 99 -11.18 -2.44 14.58
C ILE A 99 -11.72 -1.22 15.29
N SER A 100 -12.90 -1.38 15.87
CA SER A 100 -13.53 -0.33 16.63
C SER A 100 -12.78 -0.08 17.94
N THR A 101 -12.66 1.18 18.31
CA THR A 101 -12.01 1.52 19.60
C THR A 101 -13.01 1.97 20.65
#